data_d7ac1968136f8b2d54e3055612374c43
#
_entry.id   d7ac1968136f8b2d54e3055612374c43
#
_cell.length_a   1.000
_cell.length_b   1.000
_cell.length_c   1.000
_cell.angle_alpha   90.00
_cell.angle_beta   90.00
_cell.angle_gamma   90.00
#
_symmetry.space_group_name_H-M   'P 1'
#
loop_
_entity.id
_entity.type
_entity.pdbx_description
1 polymer ?
#
loop_
_entity_poly.entity_id
_entity_poly.type
_entity_poly.pdbx_seq_one_letter_code
_entity_poly.pdbx_strand_id
1 'polypeptide(L)'
;DDKVTAVLSPVTTGSALSVASASSKNNTPVLSPSASGDKFTMNGKTAYKNVFRICTNDSYAGTYLAKQSKAKYDFKNVAVLYNKESDYSTGVAAAYKAEAKKQGVNVSFYEAYNANTKDFSTFISKIKQANPDAVFLPDYYESVVSITKQLRDSGFKAPIFGADGWD
;
A
#
# COMPACT_ATOMS: atom_id res chain seq x y z
N ASP A 1 -19.50 28.23 -4.14
CA ASP A 1 -19.93 27.17 -5.05
C ASP A 1 -19.32 27.44 -6.42
N ASP A 2 -18.16 26.85 -6.70
CA ASP A 2 -17.25 27.26 -7.79
C ASP A 2 -17.66 26.69 -9.16
N LYS A 3 -18.78 25.94 -9.24
CA LYS A 3 -19.34 25.34 -10.47
C LYS A 3 -18.28 24.66 -11.35
N VAL A 4 -17.37 23.89 -10.73
CA VAL A 4 -16.31 23.19 -11.44
C VAL A 4 -16.88 22.16 -12.42
N THR A 5 -16.28 22.03 -13.59
CA THR A 5 -16.70 21.09 -14.64
C THR A 5 -16.04 19.72 -14.48
N ALA A 6 -14.88 19.64 -13.84
CA ALA A 6 -14.15 18.42 -13.53
C ALA A 6 -13.23 18.64 -12.33
N VAL A 7 -12.78 17.55 -11.71
CA VAL A 7 -11.88 17.56 -10.55
C VAL A 7 -10.67 16.68 -10.84
N LEU A 8 -9.47 17.23 -10.67
CA LEU A 8 -8.26 16.43 -10.46
C LEU A 8 -8.25 16.01 -8.99
N SER A 9 -8.24 14.70 -8.77
CA SER A 9 -8.35 14.11 -7.45
C SER A 9 -7.12 14.40 -6.57
N PRO A 10 -7.27 14.43 -5.24
CA PRO A 10 -6.12 14.33 -4.35
C PRO A 10 -5.25 13.11 -4.67
N VAL A 11 -3.97 13.20 -4.30
CA VAL A 11 -2.94 12.21 -4.64
C VAL A 11 -3.17 10.88 -3.93
N THR A 12 -3.51 10.91 -2.63
CA THR A 12 -3.63 9.71 -1.81
C THR A 12 -5.00 9.04 -1.92
N THR A 13 -5.03 7.71 -1.83
CA THR A 13 -6.26 6.91 -1.90
C THR A 13 -7.33 7.37 -0.93
N GLY A 14 -7.01 7.57 0.35
CA GLY A 14 -7.98 7.94 1.37
C GLY A 14 -8.71 9.26 1.06
N SER A 15 -7.96 10.30 0.68
CA SER A 15 -8.53 11.59 0.29
C SER A 15 -9.34 11.49 -1.01
N ALA A 16 -8.86 10.71 -1.98
CA ALA A 16 -9.52 10.52 -3.25
C ALA A 16 -10.87 9.78 -3.12
N LEU A 17 -10.98 8.82 -2.22
CA LEU A 17 -12.24 8.11 -1.93
C LEU A 17 -13.35 9.08 -1.48
N SER A 18 -13.00 10.06 -0.65
CA SER A 18 -13.97 11.09 -0.21
C SER A 18 -14.45 11.94 -1.37
N VAL A 19 -13.56 12.33 -2.27
CA VAL A 19 -13.90 13.10 -3.49
C VAL A 19 -14.75 12.26 -4.45
N ALA A 20 -14.41 10.99 -4.67
CA ALA A 20 -15.20 10.09 -5.50
C ALA A 20 -16.65 9.97 -5.02
N SER A 21 -16.82 9.75 -3.72
CA SER A 21 -18.15 9.68 -3.09
C SER A 21 -18.94 10.97 -3.23
N ALA A 22 -18.31 12.13 -3.00
CA ALA A 22 -18.97 13.43 -3.11
C ALA A 22 -19.38 13.74 -4.57
N SER A 23 -18.48 13.49 -5.52
CA SER A 23 -18.71 13.81 -6.94
C SER A 23 -19.78 12.93 -7.61
N SER A 24 -19.99 11.72 -7.10
CA SER A 24 -20.99 10.80 -7.63
C SER A 24 -22.43 11.31 -7.48
N LYS A 25 -22.67 12.23 -6.54
CA LYS A 25 -24.02 12.82 -6.27
C LYS A 25 -24.47 13.76 -7.39
N ASN A 26 -23.55 14.39 -8.10
CA ASN A 26 -23.82 15.36 -9.15
C ASN A 26 -23.16 15.02 -10.49
N ASN A 27 -22.60 13.83 -10.60
CA ASN A 27 -21.87 13.33 -11.79
C ASN A 27 -20.70 14.22 -12.24
N THR A 28 -20.06 14.99 -11.36
CA THR A 28 -18.88 15.75 -11.71
C THR A 28 -17.72 14.78 -12.02
N PRO A 29 -17.10 14.85 -13.22
CA PRO A 29 -15.97 13.98 -13.56
C PRO A 29 -14.80 14.15 -12.61
N VAL A 30 -14.21 13.04 -12.16
CA VAL A 30 -13.02 13.00 -11.33
C VAL A 30 -11.96 12.14 -12.00
N LEU A 31 -10.75 12.67 -12.13
CA LEU A 31 -9.59 11.94 -12.63
C LEU A 31 -8.48 11.93 -11.58
N SER A 32 -7.99 10.74 -11.21
CA SER A 32 -6.82 10.63 -10.36
C SER A 32 -5.59 10.20 -11.15
N PRO A 33 -4.46 10.89 -10.97
CA PRO A 33 -3.18 10.44 -11.50
C PRO A 33 -2.54 9.32 -10.66
N SER A 34 -2.88 9.18 -9.38
CA SER A 34 -2.10 8.40 -8.42
C SER A 34 -2.91 7.60 -7.37
N ALA A 35 -4.20 7.92 -7.14
CA ALA A 35 -5.01 7.18 -6.18
C ALA A 35 -5.25 5.74 -6.64
N SER A 36 -4.45 4.81 -6.11
CA SER A 36 -4.36 3.42 -6.56
C SER A 36 -5.37 2.48 -5.89
N GLY A 37 -6.02 2.87 -4.80
CA GLY A 37 -6.97 2.02 -4.08
C GLY A 37 -8.04 1.43 -4.99
N ASP A 38 -8.27 0.11 -4.91
CA ASP A 38 -9.24 -0.58 -5.78
C ASP A 38 -10.65 -0.01 -5.67
N LYS A 39 -11.01 0.48 -4.48
CA LYS A 39 -12.32 1.07 -4.22
C LYS A 39 -12.51 2.47 -4.82
N PHE A 40 -11.45 3.14 -5.27
CA PHE A 40 -11.54 4.53 -5.73
C PHE A 40 -12.51 4.71 -6.91
N THR A 41 -12.49 3.78 -7.85
CA THR A 41 -13.39 3.82 -9.02
C THR A 41 -14.67 3.00 -8.83
N MET A 42 -14.93 2.51 -7.60
CA MET A 42 -16.02 1.59 -7.33
C MET A 42 -16.97 2.12 -6.25
N ASN A 43 -18.27 1.97 -6.49
CA ASN A 43 -19.33 2.14 -5.49
C ASN A 43 -19.85 0.73 -5.10
N GLY A 44 -19.28 0.18 -4.05
CA GLY A 44 -19.53 -1.22 -3.71
C GLY A 44 -19.04 -2.17 -4.83
N LYS A 45 -19.96 -2.84 -5.51
CA LYS A 45 -19.65 -3.77 -6.61
C LYS A 45 -19.78 -3.14 -8.00
N THR A 46 -20.23 -1.89 -8.09
CA THR A 46 -20.50 -1.19 -9.35
C THR A 46 -19.46 -0.09 -9.57
N ALA A 47 -18.97 0.07 -10.79
CA ALA A 47 -18.08 1.17 -11.12
C ALA A 47 -18.83 2.51 -11.08
N TYR A 48 -18.17 3.55 -10.55
CA TYR A 48 -18.63 4.93 -10.73
C TYR A 48 -18.60 5.28 -12.23
N LYS A 49 -19.61 6.02 -12.70
CA LYS A 49 -19.68 6.47 -14.10
C LYS A 49 -18.80 7.68 -14.40
N ASN A 50 -18.38 8.38 -13.36
CA ASN A 50 -17.71 9.69 -13.43
C ASN A 50 -16.33 9.72 -12.72
N VAL A 51 -15.83 8.57 -12.23
CA VAL A 51 -14.55 8.51 -11.51
C VAL A 51 -13.57 7.64 -12.28
N PHE A 52 -12.42 8.21 -12.60
CA PHE A 52 -11.39 7.61 -13.44
C PHE A 52 -10.01 7.70 -12.79
N ARG A 53 -9.12 6.78 -13.13
CA ARG A 53 -7.69 6.85 -12.81
C ARG A 53 -6.84 6.45 -14.00
N ILE A 54 -5.59 6.93 -14.02
CA ILE A 54 -4.58 6.58 -15.02
C ILE A 54 -3.40 5.80 -14.45
N CYS A 55 -3.35 5.62 -13.12
CA CYS A 55 -2.35 4.76 -12.46
C CYS A 55 -2.82 3.30 -12.35
N THR A 56 -1.90 2.41 -11.98
CA THR A 56 -2.21 1.03 -11.59
C THR A 56 -3.03 1.00 -10.29
N ASN A 57 -3.64 -0.15 -9.99
CA ASN A 57 -4.34 -0.34 -8.73
C ASN A 57 -3.53 -1.16 -7.72
N ASP A 58 -3.95 -1.11 -6.44
CA ASP A 58 -3.29 -1.79 -5.33
C ASP A 58 -3.21 -3.30 -5.53
N SER A 59 -4.27 -3.92 -6.02
CA SER A 59 -4.30 -5.35 -6.32
C SER A 59 -3.26 -5.74 -7.36
N TYR A 60 -3.08 -4.93 -8.42
CA TYR A 60 -2.06 -5.15 -9.42
C TYR A 60 -0.66 -4.96 -8.83
N ALA A 61 -0.43 -3.84 -8.12
CA ALA A 61 0.87 -3.51 -7.53
C ALA A 61 1.34 -4.60 -6.55
N GLY A 62 0.50 -4.99 -5.60
CA GLY A 62 0.82 -6.04 -4.63
C GLY A 62 1.08 -7.40 -5.29
N THR A 63 0.24 -7.78 -6.26
CA THR A 63 0.41 -9.01 -7.05
C THR A 63 1.72 -9.01 -7.83
N TYR A 64 2.04 -7.90 -8.51
CA TYR A 64 3.26 -7.78 -9.29
C TYR A 64 4.51 -7.88 -8.39
N LEU A 65 4.53 -7.16 -7.27
CA LEU A 65 5.64 -7.18 -6.32
C LEU A 65 5.87 -8.57 -5.72
N ALA A 66 4.80 -9.31 -5.41
CA ALA A 66 4.94 -10.68 -4.92
C ALA A 66 5.57 -11.62 -5.97
N LYS A 67 5.15 -11.50 -7.25
CA LYS A 67 5.76 -12.24 -8.36
C LYS A 67 7.25 -11.89 -8.52
N GLN A 68 7.60 -10.59 -8.44
CA GLN A 68 9.00 -10.15 -8.55
C GLN A 68 9.84 -10.61 -7.35
N SER A 69 9.27 -10.65 -6.14
CA SER A 69 9.94 -11.18 -4.95
C SER A 69 10.44 -12.60 -5.18
N LYS A 70 9.68 -13.43 -5.90
CA LYS A 70 10.08 -14.79 -6.25
C LYS A 70 10.96 -14.83 -7.50
N ALA A 71 10.51 -14.25 -8.60
CA ALA A 71 11.11 -14.43 -9.92
C ALA A 71 12.49 -13.75 -10.04
N LYS A 72 12.62 -12.54 -9.46
CA LYS A 72 13.84 -11.74 -9.60
C LYS A 72 14.81 -11.88 -8.43
N TYR A 73 14.27 -11.98 -7.21
CA TYR A 73 15.09 -11.96 -6.00
C TYR A 73 15.15 -13.31 -5.27
N ASP A 74 14.32 -14.28 -5.69
CA ASP A 74 14.17 -15.61 -5.09
C ASP A 74 13.97 -15.59 -3.55
N PHE A 75 13.29 -14.56 -3.05
CA PHE A 75 12.94 -14.49 -1.63
C PHE A 75 12.10 -15.70 -1.23
N LYS A 76 12.42 -16.30 -0.10
CA LYS A 76 11.68 -17.43 0.48
C LYS A 76 10.76 -16.96 1.59
N ASN A 77 11.24 -15.99 2.38
CA ASN A 77 10.53 -15.44 3.54
C ASN A 77 10.51 -13.91 3.47
N VAL A 78 9.34 -13.30 3.56
CA VAL A 78 9.18 -11.85 3.58
C VAL A 78 8.38 -11.44 4.80
N ALA A 79 8.85 -10.42 5.50
CA ALA A 79 8.07 -9.74 6.54
C ALA A 79 7.30 -8.58 5.92
N VAL A 80 6.03 -8.43 6.30
CA VAL A 80 5.16 -7.33 5.85
C VAL A 80 4.71 -6.55 7.06
N LEU A 81 4.99 -5.24 7.08
CA LEU A 81 4.53 -4.33 8.11
C LEU A 81 3.78 -3.17 7.42
N TYR A 82 2.50 -2.98 7.76
CA TYR A 82 1.62 -2.05 7.05
C TYR A 82 0.78 -1.18 7.99
N ASN A 83 0.30 -0.07 7.48
CA ASN A 83 -0.56 0.86 8.20
C ASN A 83 -2.02 0.46 8.06
N LYS A 84 -2.68 0.06 9.17
CA LYS A 84 -4.08 -0.38 9.15
C LYS A 84 -5.10 0.72 8.87
N GLU A 85 -4.70 1.98 9.04
CA GLU A 85 -5.57 3.13 8.86
C GLU A 85 -5.47 3.72 7.43
N SER A 86 -4.57 3.17 6.60
CA SER A 86 -4.41 3.54 5.19
C SER A 86 -5.06 2.49 4.28
N ASP A 87 -6.10 2.88 3.51
CA ASP A 87 -6.71 2.00 2.50
C ASP A 87 -5.68 1.53 1.46
N TYR A 88 -4.74 2.40 1.07
CA TYR A 88 -3.63 2.07 0.18
C TYR A 88 -2.74 0.99 0.80
N SER A 89 -2.22 1.23 2.00
CA SER A 89 -1.29 0.31 2.68
C SER A 89 -1.91 -1.07 2.90
N THR A 90 -3.16 -1.11 3.36
CA THR A 90 -3.90 -2.37 3.57
C THR A 90 -4.18 -3.10 2.26
N GLY A 91 -4.55 -2.37 1.20
CA GLY A 91 -4.86 -2.93 -0.13
C GLY A 91 -3.65 -3.62 -0.75
N VAL A 92 -2.53 -2.91 -0.82
CA VAL A 92 -1.28 -3.44 -1.38
C VAL A 92 -0.73 -4.61 -0.54
N ALA A 93 -0.73 -4.48 0.80
CA ALA A 93 -0.30 -5.56 1.69
C ALA A 93 -1.12 -6.84 1.53
N ALA A 94 -2.44 -6.71 1.45
CA ALA A 94 -3.35 -7.85 1.27
C ALA A 94 -3.13 -8.55 -0.08
N ALA A 95 -3.01 -7.78 -1.16
CA ALA A 95 -2.75 -8.32 -2.50
C ALA A 95 -1.39 -9.03 -2.57
N TYR A 96 -0.34 -8.42 -1.97
CA TYR A 96 0.98 -9.03 -1.87
C TYR A 96 0.91 -10.37 -1.14
N LYS A 97 0.30 -10.42 0.06
CA LYS A 97 0.20 -11.64 0.86
C LYS A 97 -0.53 -12.76 0.13
N ALA A 98 -1.65 -12.44 -0.55
CA ALA A 98 -2.44 -13.41 -1.28
C ALA A 98 -1.65 -14.04 -2.45
N GLU A 99 -0.89 -13.23 -3.19
CA GLU A 99 -0.10 -13.71 -4.31
C GLU A 99 1.20 -14.38 -3.86
N ALA A 100 1.88 -13.87 -2.84
CA ALA A 100 3.10 -14.46 -2.28
C ALA A 100 2.90 -15.94 -1.95
N LYS A 101 1.76 -16.30 -1.35
CA LYS A 101 1.39 -17.69 -1.08
C LYS A 101 1.35 -18.55 -2.35
N LYS A 102 0.82 -18.02 -3.45
CA LYS A 102 0.74 -18.75 -4.75
C LYS A 102 2.12 -18.91 -5.38
N GLN A 103 3.01 -17.94 -5.16
CA GLN A 103 4.38 -17.96 -5.67
C GLN A 103 5.35 -18.78 -4.79
N GLY A 104 4.88 -19.38 -3.69
CA GLY A 104 5.71 -20.11 -2.76
C GLY A 104 6.63 -19.23 -1.91
N VAL A 105 6.29 -17.94 -1.78
CA VAL A 105 6.94 -17.01 -0.85
C VAL A 105 6.18 -17.04 0.48
N ASN A 106 6.87 -17.44 1.54
CA ASN A 106 6.30 -17.42 2.89
C ASN A 106 6.28 -15.98 3.43
N VAL A 107 5.12 -15.54 3.90
CA VAL A 107 4.99 -14.29 4.65
C VAL A 107 5.16 -14.62 6.12
N SER A 108 6.41 -14.57 6.60
CA SER A 108 6.81 -15.02 7.95
C SER A 108 6.40 -14.04 9.06
N PHE A 109 6.09 -12.81 8.71
CA PHE A 109 5.55 -11.79 9.59
C PHE A 109 4.54 -10.94 8.82
N TYR A 110 3.37 -10.69 9.40
CA TYR A 110 2.32 -9.88 8.80
C TYR A 110 1.54 -9.16 9.90
N GLU A 111 1.95 -7.95 10.23
CA GLU A 111 1.30 -7.15 11.26
C GLU A 111 1.03 -5.72 10.79
N ALA A 112 0.06 -5.09 11.45
CA ALA A 112 -0.35 -3.73 11.16
C ALA A 112 0.01 -2.80 12.32
N TYR A 113 0.38 -1.55 11.99
CA TYR A 113 0.56 -0.48 12.95
C TYR A 113 -0.50 0.63 12.77
N ASN A 114 -0.61 1.51 13.78
CA ASN A 114 -1.47 2.69 13.72
C ASN A 114 -0.71 3.88 13.11
N ALA A 115 -1.39 4.76 12.38
CA ALA A 115 -0.79 5.92 11.72
C ALA A 115 0.06 6.81 12.66
N ASN A 116 -0.32 6.88 13.93
CA ASN A 116 0.41 7.68 14.94
C ASN A 116 1.58 6.95 15.60
N THR A 117 1.89 5.71 15.20
CA THR A 117 3.01 4.94 15.76
C THR A 117 4.34 5.63 15.45
N LYS A 118 5.15 5.87 16.47
CA LYS A 118 6.50 6.48 16.36
C LYS A 118 7.61 5.51 16.75
N ASP A 119 7.33 4.62 17.69
CA ASP A 119 8.24 3.58 18.14
C ASP A 119 7.83 2.23 17.53
N PHE A 120 8.71 1.67 16.70
CA PHE A 120 8.52 0.41 16.02
C PHE A 120 9.34 -0.74 16.63
N SER A 121 9.98 -0.53 17.78
CA SER A 121 10.90 -1.49 18.41
C SER A 121 10.29 -2.89 18.60
N THR A 122 9.04 -2.96 19.02
CA THR A 122 8.32 -4.23 19.20
C THR A 122 8.15 -4.97 17.88
N PHE A 123 7.73 -4.28 16.82
CA PHE A 123 7.61 -4.87 15.47
C PHE A 123 8.96 -5.31 14.93
N ILE A 124 10.00 -4.48 15.12
CA ILE A 124 11.36 -4.76 14.66
C ILE A 124 11.92 -6.01 15.35
N SER A 125 11.70 -6.16 16.65
CA SER A 125 12.10 -7.36 17.39
C SER A 125 11.46 -8.63 16.82
N LYS A 126 10.16 -8.60 16.52
CA LYS A 126 9.45 -9.72 15.90
C LYS A 126 9.92 -10.00 14.47
N ILE A 127 10.15 -8.95 13.67
CA ILE A 127 10.69 -9.08 12.30
C ILE A 127 12.06 -9.77 12.36
N LYS A 128 12.94 -9.37 13.27
CA LYS A 128 14.25 -9.99 13.42
C LYS A 128 14.15 -11.46 13.84
N GLN A 129 13.21 -11.79 14.75
CA GLN A 129 12.95 -13.18 15.14
C GLN A 129 12.43 -14.03 13.99
N ALA A 130 11.60 -13.46 13.10
CA ALA A 130 11.10 -14.13 11.91
C ALA A 130 12.19 -14.37 10.85
N ASN A 131 13.36 -13.71 10.99
CA ASN A 131 14.53 -13.84 10.10
C ASN A 131 14.16 -13.82 8.59
N PRO A 132 13.49 -12.77 8.09
CA PRO A 132 13.06 -12.71 6.71
C PRO A 132 14.22 -12.38 5.77
N ASP A 133 14.11 -12.81 4.51
CA ASP A 133 15.03 -12.43 3.41
C ASP A 133 14.87 -10.95 3.04
N ALA A 134 13.68 -10.39 3.27
CA ALA A 134 13.37 -8.98 3.00
C ALA A 134 12.18 -8.49 3.83
N VAL A 135 12.07 -7.16 3.97
CA VAL A 135 10.91 -6.49 4.59
C VAL A 135 10.17 -5.70 3.53
N PHE A 136 8.87 -5.91 3.43
CA PHE A 136 7.95 -5.15 2.59
C PHE A 136 7.18 -4.13 3.44
N LEU A 137 7.29 -2.85 3.06
CA LEU A 137 6.65 -1.72 3.72
C LEU A 137 5.76 -0.95 2.73
N PRO A 138 4.53 -1.42 2.47
CA PRO A 138 3.60 -0.73 1.57
C PRO A 138 2.91 0.44 2.27
N ASP A 139 3.62 1.53 2.48
CA ASP A 139 3.05 2.76 3.04
C ASP A 139 3.74 3.99 2.45
N TYR A 140 3.33 5.18 2.87
CA TYR A 140 3.88 6.44 2.44
C TYR A 140 5.23 6.76 3.12
N TYR A 141 6.02 7.60 2.46
CA TYR A 141 7.40 7.89 2.83
C TYR A 141 7.59 8.34 4.29
N GLU A 142 6.64 9.08 4.88
CA GLU A 142 6.76 9.56 6.26
C GLU A 142 6.92 8.42 7.28
N SER A 143 6.10 7.37 7.14
CA SER A 143 6.19 6.18 7.99
C SER A 143 7.38 5.32 7.62
N VAL A 144 7.59 5.12 6.32
CA VAL A 144 8.64 4.24 5.78
C VAL A 144 10.04 4.70 6.18
N VAL A 145 10.32 6.00 6.13
CA VAL A 145 11.61 6.56 6.57
C VAL A 145 11.87 6.24 8.04
N SER A 146 10.88 6.44 8.91
CA SER A 146 10.99 6.15 10.35
C SER A 146 11.22 4.66 10.61
N ILE A 147 10.43 3.78 9.98
CA ILE A 147 10.55 2.32 10.13
C ILE A 147 11.91 1.84 9.62
N THR A 148 12.31 2.29 8.43
CA THR A 148 13.58 1.91 7.81
C THR A 148 14.76 2.33 8.67
N LYS A 149 14.75 3.57 9.18
CA LYS A 149 15.79 4.03 10.08
C LYS A 149 15.91 3.14 11.32
N GLN A 150 14.79 2.89 12.01
CA GLN A 150 14.80 2.07 13.23
C GLN A 150 15.22 0.62 12.93
N LEU A 151 14.81 0.02 11.79
CA LEU A 151 15.30 -1.29 11.35
C LEU A 151 16.83 -1.28 11.17
N ARG A 152 17.39 -0.28 10.49
CA ARG A 152 18.84 -0.17 10.27
C ARG A 152 19.60 0.08 11.56
N ASP A 153 19.11 0.95 12.43
CA ASP A 153 19.70 1.23 13.75
C ASP A 153 19.72 -0.04 14.64
N SER A 154 18.75 -0.94 14.46
CA SER A 154 18.70 -2.25 15.16
C SER A 154 19.69 -3.30 14.61
N GLY A 155 20.45 -2.96 13.56
CA GLY A 155 21.38 -3.86 12.88
C GLY A 155 20.74 -4.77 11.82
N PHE A 156 19.49 -4.56 11.45
CA PHE A 156 18.84 -5.31 10.37
C PHE A 156 19.47 -4.94 9.00
N LYS A 157 19.97 -5.93 8.26
CA LYS A 157 20.72 -5.71 7.01
C LYS A 157 20.01 -6.16 5.73
N ALA A 158 18.99 -7.03 5.84
CA ALA A 158 18.29 -7.54 4.68
C ALA A 158 17.61 -6.40 3.87
N PRO A 159 17.29 -6.63 2.59
CA PRO A 159 16.58 -5.67 1.75
C PRO A 159 15.27 -5.20 2.37
N ILE A 160 14.96 -3.92 2.14
CA ILE A 160 13.67 -3.31 2.46
C ILE A 160 13.13 -2.77 1.15
N PHE A 161 11.87 -3.03 0.85
CA PHE A 161 11.24 -2.55 -0.39
C PHE A 161 9.81 -2.11 -0.14
N GLY A 162 9.29 -1.33 -1.06
CA GLY A 162 7.95 -0.75 -1.00
C GLY A 162 7.23 -0.77 -2.33
N ALA A 163 6.20 0.04 -2.41
CA ALA A 163 5.46 0.33 -3.62
C ALA A 163 5.58 1.83 -3.94
N ASP A 164 4.71 2.34 -4.80
CA ASP A 164 4.74 3.71 -5.31
C ASP A 164 4.61 4.83 -4.24
N GLY A 165 4.12 4.53 -3.06
CA GLY A 165 4.02 5.51 -1.96
C GLY A 165 5.36 5.96 -1.34
N TRP A 166 6.49 5.48 -1.87
CA TRP A 166 7.84 5.86 -1.40
C TRP A 166 8.41 7.09 -2.11
N ASP A 167 7.73 7.62 -3.12
CA ASP A 167 8.13 8.79 -3.90
C ASP A 167 7.84 10.12 -3.17
#